data_fe21581fccb3f162e15385154277d616
#
_entry.id   fe21581fccb3f162e15385154277d616
#
_cell.length_a   1.000
_cell.length_b   1.000
_cell.length_c   1.000
_cell.angle_alpha   90.00
_cell.angle_beta   90.00
_cell.angle_gamma   90.00
#
_symmetry.space_group_name_H-M   'P 1'
#
loop_
_entity.id
_entity.type
_entity.pdbx_description
1 polymer ?
#
loop_
_entity_poly.entity_id
_entity_poly.type
_entity_poly.pdbx_seq_one_letter_code
_entity_poly.pdbx_strand_id
1 'polypeptide(L)'
;VGMTVGFDLDMTLIDPRPGMIAVMNALGEEAGLPLDGEHFASNLGPPLDMVLSEFGAPAERIPALVARFRELYPEIVVPKTVALPGAHAALDAVHAAGGRTVVVTGKYGPNAALHVKALGFAVDVLVGELWAAGKAAALREHGAEAYAGDHLGDVRGALAAGVLPIGVTTGPCSRQELTAAGAEVVFDSLEEFPGWLSSYGAPAPAR
;
A
#
# COMPACT_ATOMS: atom_id res chain seq x y z
N VAL A 1 -17.58 11.55 -16.22
CA VAL A 1 -17.35 10.60 -15.12
C VAL A 1 -15.87 10.63 -14.83
N GLY A 2 -15.51 10.91 -13.57
CA GLY A 2 -14.10 10.98 -13.18
C GLY A 2 -13.47 9.60 -13.12
N MET A 3 -12.13 9.59 -13.15
CA MET A 3 -11.29 8.39 -13.14
C MET A 3 -11.37 7.66 -11.78
N THR A 4 -11.50 6.34 -11.79
CA THR A 4 -11.31 5.53 -10.58
C THR A 4 -9.83 5.20 -10.42
N VAL A 5 -9.26 5.59 -9.28
CA VAL A 5 -7.83 5.39 -9.00
C VAL A 5 -7.66 4.49 -7.79
N GLY A 6 -6.86 3.45 -7.97
CA GLY A 6 -6.42 2.58 -6.90
C GLY A 6 -5.10 3.06 -6.27
N PHE A 7 -4.95 2.83 -4.97
CA PHE A 7 -3.73 3.12 -4.21
C PHE A 7 -3.37 1.92 -3.34
N ASP A 8 -2.08 1.64 -3.20
CA ASP A 8 -1.58 0.84 -2.09
C ASP A 8 -1.62 1.66 -0.80
N LEU A 9 -1.46 1.01 0.34
CA LEU A 9 -1.54 1.65 1.65
C LEU A 9 -0.16 1.88 2.26
N ASP A 10 0.51 0.82 2.67
CA ASP A 10 1.81 0.91 3.35
C ASP A 10 2.87 1.48 2.41
N MET A 11 3.57 2.51 2.88
CA MET A 11 4.62 3.23 2.15
C MET A 11 4.16 3.94 0.86
N THR A 12 2.87 3.99 0.63
CA THR A 12 2.24 4.79 -0.44
C THR A 12 1.39 5.91 0.17
N LEU A 13 0.39 5.58 0.98
CA LEU A 13 -0.45 6.55 1.69
C LEU A 13 -0.02 6.79 3.13
N ILE A 14 0.56 5.79 3.79
CA ILE A 14 0.97 5.83 5.20
C ILE A 14 2.40 5.38 5.40
N ASP A 15 3.03 5.89 6.45
CA ASP A 15 4.28 5.37 6.99
C ASP A 15 4.02 4.69 8.35
N PRO A 16 3.88 3.36 8.37
CA PRO A 16 3.65 2.61 9.60
C PRO A 16 4.95 2.06 10.23
N ARG A 17 6.13 2.36 9.67
CA ARG A 17 7.40 1.72 10.03
C ARG A 17 7.71 1.71 11.52
N PRO A 18 7.60 2.82 12.27
CA PRO A 18 7.89 2.79 13.70
C PRO A 18 7.03 1.79 14.47
N GLY A 19 5.75 1.73 14.18
CA GLY A 19 4.83 0.77 14.77
C GLY A 19 5.07 -0.67 14.32
N MET A 20 5.43 -0.86 13.05
CA MET A 20 5.73 -2.18 12.48
C MET A 20 7.00 -2.77 13.10
N ILE A 21 8.03 -1.96 13.33
CA ILE A 21 9.22 -2.36 14.10
C ILE A 21 8.81 -2.81 15.50
N ALA A 22 8.04 -2.00 16.19
CA ALA A 22 7.64 -2.28 17.57
C ALA A 22 6.79 -3.55 17.69
N VAL A 23 5.81 -3.77 16.81
CA VAL A 23 4.94 -4.95 16.87
C VAL A 23 5.69 -6.23 16.51
N MET A 24 6.59 -6.19 15.52
CA MET A 24 7.38 -7.36 15.16
C MET A 24 8.35 -7.75 16.27
N ASN A 25 9.00 -6.77 16.90
CA ASN A 25 9.89 -7.03 18.04
C ASN A 25 9.11 -7.58 19.24
N ALA A 26 7.95 -7.02 19.56
CA ALA A 26 7.09 -7.53 20.65
C ALA A 26 6.64 -8.96 20.38
N LEU A 27 6.24 -9.28 19.15
CA LEU A 27 5.87 -10.63 18.76
C LEU A 27 7.05 -11.60 18.91
N GLY A 28 8.24 -11.19 18.51
CA GLY A 28 9.47 -11.99 18.65
C GLY A 28 9.80 -12.29 20.10
N GLU A 29 9.70 -11.31 21.00
CA GLU A 29 9.89 -11.48 22.43
C GLU A 29 8.87 -12.46 23.03
N GLU A 30 7.58 -12.27 22.76
CA GLU A 30 6.54 -13.17 23.25
C GLU A 30 6.71 -14.61 22.76
N ALA A 31 7.10 -14.76 21.50
CA ALA A 31 7.20 -16.07 20.85
C ALA A 31 8.54 -16.78 21.09
N GLY A 32 9.55 -16.07 21.59
CA GLY A 32 10.93 -16.55 21.69
C GLY A 32 11.56 -16.82 20.32
N LEU A 33 11.27 -15.97 19.33
CA LEU A 33 11.77 -16.09 17.96
C LEU A 33 12.61 -14.87 17.58
N PRO A 34 13.64 -15.04 16.73
CA PRO A 34 14.49 -13.95 16.28
C PRO A 34 13.84 -13.12 15.17
N LEU A 35 12.70 -12.50 15.47
CA LEU A 35 11.99 -11.64 14.53
C LEU A 35 12.62 -10.24 14.54
N ASP A 36 13.05 -9.77 13.38
CA ASP A 36 13.75 -8.50 13.22
C ASP A 36 12.78 -7.42 12.67
N GLY A 37 12.35 -6.53 13.56
CA GLY A 37 11.43 -5.45 13.23
C GLY A 37 12.02 -4.44 12.24
N GLU A 38 13.30 -4.11 12.33
CA GLU A 38 13.98 -3.19 11.39
C GLU A 38 14.02 -3.79 9.98
N HIS A 39 14.40 -5.06 9.87
CA HIS A 39 14.41 -5.76 8.59
C HIS A 39 13.00 -5.84 8.01
N PHE A 40 12.00 -6.19 8.84
CA PHE A 40 10.60 -6.21 8.44
C PHE A 40 10.13 -4.87 7.86
N ALA A 41 10.40 -3.78 8.57
CA ALA A 41 9.98 -2.43 8.16
C ALA A 41 10.70 -1.92 6.91
N SER A 42 11.86 -2.48 6.56
CA SER A 42 12.63 -2.09 5.38
C SER A 42 12.03 -2.56 4.05
N ASN A 43 11.13 -3.55 4.07
CA ASN A 43 10.50 -4.10 2.86
C ASN A 43 9.04 -4.50 3.14
N LEU A 44 8.21 -3.51 3.46
CA LEU A 44 6.78 -3.71 3.64
C LEU A 44 6.09 -3.93 2.29
N GLY A 45 5.17 -4.87 2.26
CA GLY A 45 4.42 -5.26 1.07
C GLY A 45 4.12 -6.76 1.07
N PRO A 46 5.10 -7.66 1.16
CA PRO A 46 4.87 -9.10 1.21
C PRO A 46 3.92 -9.52 2.34
N PRO A 47 3.13 -10.59 2.14
CA PRO A 47 2.25 -11.13 3.17
C PRO A 47 3.01 -11.54 4.44
N LEU A 48 2.38 -11.34 5.60
CA LEU A 48 3.01 -11.59 6.91
C LEU A 48 3.46 -13.04 7.11
N ASP A 49 2.69 -14.00 6.64
CA ASP A 49 3.04 -15.42 6.70
C ASP A 49 4.33 -15.74 5.93
N MET A 50 4.52 -15.14 4.77
CA MET A 50 5.78 -15.23 4.01
C MET A 50 6.95 -14.64 4.80
N VAL A 51 6.76 -13.45 5.36
CA VAL A 51 7.80 -12.78 6.16
C VAL A 51 8.18 -13.61 7.38
N LEU A 52 7.22 -14.15 8.11
CA LEU A 52 7.48 -15.01 9.26
C LEU A 52 8.21 -16.29 8.87
N SER A 53 7.87 -16.87 7.73
CA SER A 53 8.57 -18.03 7.18
C SER A 53 10.04 -17.69 6.82
N GLU A 54 10.30 -16.54 6.23
CA GLU A 54 11.64 -16.05 5.91
C GLU A 54 12.49 -15.82 7.16
N PHE A 55 11.88 -15.38 8.27
CA PHE A 55 12.54 -15.29 9.59
C PHE A 55 12.76 -16.65 10.26
N GLY A 56 12.37 -17.75 9.65
CA GLY A 56 12.55 -19.10 10.16
C GLY A 56 11.53 -19.52 11.23
N ALA A 57 10.36 -18.88 11.28
CA ALA A 57 9.27 -19.33 12.14
C ALA A 57 8.82 -20.73 11.73
N PRO A 58 8.63 -21.68 12.67
CA PRO A 58 8.10 -23.00 12.35
C PRO A 58 6.72 -22.89 11.67
N ALA A 59 6.52 -23.63 10.59
CA ALA A 59 5.31 -23.54 9.77
C ALA A 59 4.02 -23.71 10.58
N GLU A 60 4.03 -24.64 11.54
CA GLU A 60 2.91 -24.91 12.43
C GLU A 60 2.59 -23.76 13.39
N ARG A 61 3.53 -22.86 13.64
CA ARG A 61 3.34 -21.68 14.50
C ARG A 61 2.85 -20.45 13.75
N ILE A 62 3.04 -20.39 12.44
CA ILE A 62 2.73 -19.19 11.63
C ILE A 62 1.27 -18.73 11.80
N PRO A 63 0.23 -19.58 11.74
CA PRO A 63 -1.14 -19.11 11.93
C PRO A 63 -1.38 -18.42 13.28
N ALA A 64 -0.82 -18.96 14.36
CA ALA A 64 -0.94 -18.35 15.69
C ALA A 64 -0.16 -17.04 15.81
N LEU A 65 1.03 -16.95 15.20
CA LEU A 65 1.81 -15.73 15.14
C LEU A 65 1.11 -14.62 14.35
N VAL A 66 0.51 -14.97 13.22
CA VAL A 66 -0.31 -14.02 12.42
C VAL A 66 -1.49 -13.51 13.24
N ALA A 67 -2.21 -14.39 13.92
CA ALA A 67 -3.33 -14.01 14.79
C ALA A 67 -2.86 -13.07 15.91
N ARG A 68 -1.75 -13.39 16.58
CA ARG A 68 -1.20 -12.56 17.66
C ARG A 68 -0.71 -11.20 17.17
N PHE A 69 -0.06 -11.15 16.02
CA PHE A 69 0.31 -9.90 15.36
C PHE A 69 -0.90 -8.99 15.12
N ARG A 70 -2.00 -9.57 14.63
CA ARG A 70 -3.25 -8.83 14.38
C ARG A 70 -3.89 -8.29 15.67
N GLU A 71 -3.77 -9.02 16.78
CA GLU A 71 -4.24 -8.57 18.10
C GLU A 71 -3.41 -7.41 18.67
N LEU A 72 -2.09 -7.45 18.51
CA LEU A 72 -1.18 -6.41 18.97
C LEU A 72 -1.24 -5.12 18.12
N TYR A 73 -1.60 -5.27 16.87
CA TYR A 73 -1.52 -4.23 15.84
C TYR A 73 -2.24 -2.91 16.19
N PRO A 74 -3.51 -2.92 16.61
CA PRO A 74 -4.28 -1.69 16.83
C PRO A 74 -3.64 -0.76 17.85
N GLU A 75 -3.09 -1.31 18.93
CA GLU A 75 -2.53 -0.53 20.03
C GLU A 75 -1.07 -0.12 19.78
N ILE A 76 -0.31 -0.92 19.04
CA ILE A 76 1.12 -0.67 18.80
C ILE A 76 1.36 0.10 17.50
N VAL A 77 0.68 -0.26 16.42
CA VAL A 77 0.99 0.29 15.09
C VAL A 77 0.17 1.54 14.77
N VAL A 78 -1.13 1.47 14.95
CA VAL A 78 -2.02 2.57 14.52
C VAL A 78 -1.63 3.93 15.13
N PRO A 79 -1.36 4.05 16.45
CA PRO A 79 -1.01 5.34 17.06
C PRO A 79 0.34 5.91 16.61
N LYS A 80 1.22 5.08 16.04
CA LYS A 80 2.56 5.47 15.59
C LYS A 80 2.65 5.71 14.07
N THR A 81 1.52 5.58 13.38
CA THR A 81 1.45 5.72 11.92
C THR A 81 1.08 7.13 11.52
N VAL A 82 1.73 7.65 10.49
CA VAL A 82 1.46 8.97 9.92
C VAL A 82 1.09 8.85 8.45
N ALA A 83 0.33 9.83 7.95
CA ALA A 83 0.11 9.97 6.51
C ALA A 83 1.41 10.40 5.83
N LEU A 84 1.72 9.82 4.67
CA LEU A 84 2.81 10.28 3.83
C LEU A 84 2.45 11.62 3.16
N PRO A 85 3.46 12.45 2.82
CA PRO A 85 3.23 13.71 2.12
C PRO A 85 2.41 13.50 0.84
N GLY A 86 1.39 14.32 0.65
CA GLY A 86 0.51 14.28 -0.52
C GLY A 86 -0.59 13.22 -0.48
N ALA A 87 -0.64 12.33 0.50
CA ALA A 87 -1.65 11.26 0.55
C ALA A 87 -3.09 11.82 0.56
N HIS A 88 -3.40 12.75 1.48
CA HIS A 88 -4.72 13.39 1.51
C HIS A 88 -5.01 14.15 0.21
N ALA A 89 -4.06 14.95 -0.28
CA ALA A 89 -4.24 15.73 -1.48
C ALA A 89 -4.47 14.86 -2.73
N ALA A 90 -3.83 13.71 -2.82
CA ALA A 90 -4.04 12.76 -3.91
C ALA A 90 -5.46 12.17 -3.90
N LEU A 91 -5.94 11.72 -2.74
CA LEU A 91 -7.30 11.20 -2.59
C LEU A 91 -8.36 12.27 -2.88
N ASP A 92 -8.16 13.48 -2.34
CA ASP A 92 -9.06 14.61 -2.56
C ASP A 92 -9.09 15.05 -4.03
N ALA A 93 -7.95 15.00 -4.74
CA ALA A 93 -7.89 15.33 -6.16
C ALA A 93 -8.71 14.38 -7.02
N VAL A 94 -8.74 13.07 -6.70
CA VAL A 94 -9.59 12.09 -7.39
C VAL A 94 -11.06 12.46 -7.22
N HIS A 95 -11.49 12.75 -5.99
CA HIS A 95 -12.88 13.13 -5.72
C HIS A 95 -13.25 14.48 -6.34
N ALA A 96 -12.37 15.47 -6.29
CA ALA A 96 -12.57 16.76 -6.93
C ALA A 96 -12.76 16.67 -8.46
N ALA A 97 -12.12 15.66 -9.08
CA ALA A 97 -12.29 15.33 -10.49
C ALA A 97 -13.55 14.47 -10.77
N GLY A 98 -14.38 14.20 -9.76
CA GLY A 98 -15.58 13.37 -9.86
C GLY A 98 -15.28 11.87 -9.95
N GLY A 99 -14.07 11.44 -9.56
CA GLY A 99 -13.62 10.06 -9.56
C GLY A 99 -13.89 9.33 -8.24
N ARG A 100 -13.38 8.10 -8.14
CA ARG A 100 -13.49 7.23 -6.97
C ARG A 100 -12.12 6.73 -6.54
N THR A 101 -11.94 6.54 -5.24
CA THR A 101 -10.70 6.01 -4.64
C THR A 101 -10.90 4.57 -4.18
N VAL A 102 -9.94 3.72 -4.53
CA VAL A 102 -9.91 2.31 -4.12
C VAL A 102 -8.56 2.04 -3.48
N VAL A 103 -8.53 1.57 -2.25
CA VAL A 103 -7.29 1.08 -1.62
C VAL A 103 -7.24 -0.43 -1.73
N VAL A 104 -6.17 -0.96 -2.33
CA VAL A 104 -5.92 -2.39 -2.44
C VAL A 104 -4.56 -2.69 -1.81
N THR A 105 -4.56 -3.44 -0.72
CA THR A 105 -3.39 -3.65 0.13
C THR A 105 -3.18 -5.11 0.50
N GLY A 106 -1.93 -5.51 0.74
CA GLY A 106 -1.59 -6.81 1.33
C GLY A 106 -1.93 -6.90 2.82
N LYS A 107 -2.14 -5.76 3.47
CA LYS A 107 -2.47 -5.68 4.89
C LYS A 107 -3.83 -6.34 5.20
N TYR A 108 -3.93 -6.94 6.39
CA TYR A 108 -5.18 -7.43 6.95
C TYR A 108 -6.25 -6.32 6.93
N GLY A 109 -7.39 -6.60 6.31
CA GLY A 109 -8.43 -5.60 6.04
C GLY A 109 -8.89 -4.80 7.25
N PRO A 110 -9.23 -5.41 8.40
CA PRO A 110 -9.61 -4.68 9.61
C PRO A 110 -8.53 -3.72 10.11
N ASN A 111 -7.25 -4.08 10.03
CA ASN A 111 -6.14 -3.20 10.42
C ASN A 111 -5.96 -2.04 9.44
N ALA A 112 -6.11 -2.30 8.15
CA ALA A 112 -6.12 -1.26 7.12
C ALA A 112 -7.24 -0.24 7.36
N ALA A 113 -8.44 -0.70 7.70
CA ALA A 113 -9.59 0.15 8.01
C ALA A 113 -9.33 1.06 9.21
N LEU A 114 -8.59 0.59 10.23
CA LEU A 114 -8.21 1.42 11.38
C LEU A 114 -7.34 2.61 10.97
N HIS A 115 -6.40 2.43 10.05
CA HIS A 115 -5.57 3.52 9.54
C HIS A 115 -6.39 4.53 8.73
N VAL A 116 -7.23 4.04 7.83
CA VAL A 116 -8.12 4.90 7.02
C VAL A 116 -8.97 5.78 7.93
N LYS A 117 -9.56 5.20 8.98
CA LYS A 117 -10.36 5.93 9.96
C LYS A 117 -9.53 6.89 10.78
N ALA A 118 -8.42 6.44 11.35
CA ALA A 118 -7.59 7.24 12.25
C ALA A 118 -6.99 8.47 11.56
N LEU A 119 -6.62 8.34 10.28
CA LEU A 119 -6.04 9.43 9.49
C LEU A 119 -7.08 10.24 8.70
N GLY A 120 -8.35 9.85 8.72
CA GLY A 120 -9.41 10.57 8.03
C GLY A 120 -9.28 10.53 6.49
N PHE A 121 -8.78 9.43 5.93
CA PHE A 121 -8.64 9.28 4.48
C PHE A 121 -10.00 9.13 3.78
N ALA A 122 -10.17 9.86 2.69
CA ALA A 122 -11.32 9.75 1.81
C ALA A 122 -11.15 8.56 0.87
N VAL A 123 -11.53 7.37 1.32
CA VAL A 123 -11.45 6.10 0.57
C VAL A 123 -12.86 5.54 0.37
N ASP A 124 -13.24 5.30 -0.89
CA ASP A 124 -14.56 4.76 -1.21
C ASP A 124 -14.62 3.24 -1.05
N VAL A 125 -13.53 2.54 -1.38
CA VAL A 125 -13.41 1.09 -1.29
C VAL A 125 -12.07 0.69 -0.71
N LEU A 126 -12.08 -0.26 0.22
CA LEU A 126 -10.89 -0.84 0.83
C LEU A 126 -10.91 -2.36 0.68
N VAL A 127 -9.88 -2.92 0.04
CA VAL A 127 -9.69 -4.36 -0.12
C VAL A 127 -8.33 -4.75 0.46
N GLY A 128 -8.34 -5.62 1.44
CA GLY A 128 -7.14 -6.13 2.11
C GLY A 128 -6.71 -7.52 1.66
N GLU A 129 -5.57 -7.95 2.16
CA GLU A 129 -5.03 -9.33 2.02
C GLU A 129 -4.75 -9.75 0.57
N LEU A 130 -4.43 -8.80 -0.31
CA LEU A 130 -4.05 -9.04 -1.69
C LEU A 130 -2.62 -8.59 -1.98
N TRP A 131 -1.85 -9.44 -2.64
CA TRP A 131 -0.44 -9.22 -2.95
C TRP A 131 -0.13 -9.41 -4.43
N ALA A 132 0.73 -8.54 -4.99
CA ALA A 132 1.24 -8.60 -6.35
C ALA A 132 0.12 -8.82 -7.38
N ALA A 133 0.22 -9.82 -8.24
CA ALA A 133 -0.78 -10.13 -9.26
C ALA A 133 -2.18 -10.42 -8.67
N GLY A 134 -2.27 -10.84 -7.40
CA GLY A 134 -3.55 -11.04 -6.72
C GLY A 134 -4.37 -9.76 -6.54
N LYS A 135 -3.75 -8.59 -6.61
CA LYS A 135 -4.45 -7.29 -6.58
C LYS A 135 -5.29 -7.03 -7.85
N ALA A 136 -4.94 -7.70 -8.96
CA ALA A 136 -5.57 -7.45 -10.26
C ALA A 136 -7.08 -7.68 -10.28
N ALA A 137 -7.56 -8.71 -9.59
CA ALA A 137 -8.99 -9.01 -9.53
C ALA A 137 -9.78 -7.87 -8.90
N ALA A 138 -9.31 -7.34 -7.76
CA ALA A 138 -9.94 -6.22 -7.07
C ALA A 138 -9.90 -4.94 -7.90
N LEU A 139 -8.77 -4.65 -8.56
CA LEU A 139 -8.64 -3.49 -9.43
C LEU A 139 -9.65 -3.53 -10.58
N ARG A 140 -9.82 -4.70 -11.21
CA ARG A 140 -10.83 -4.88 -12.28
C ARG A 140 -12.26 -4.79 -11.76
N GLU A 141 -12.55 -5.46 -10.64
CA GLU A 141 -13.89 -5.49 -10.03
C GLU A 141 -14.39 -4.08 -9.72
N HIS A 142 -13.50 -3.22 -9.21
CA HIS A 142 -13.84 -1.86 -8.84
C HIS A 142 -13.62 -0.84 -9.97
N GLY A 143 -13.24 -1.28 -11.17
CA GLY A 143 -13.12 -0.43 -12.35
C GLY A 143 -11.97 0.58 -12.26
N ALA A 144 -10.88 0.22 -11.57
CA ALA A 144 -9.70 1.08 -11.51
C ALA A 144 -9.10 1.29 -12.90
N GLU A 145 -8.70 2.52 -13.20
CA GLU A 145 -8.04 2.91 -14.45
C GLU A 145 -6.54 3.15 -14.24
N ALA A 146 -6.14 3.48 -13.01
CA ALA A 146 -4.76 3.59 -12.57
C ALA A 146 -4.58 2.98 -11.18
N TYR A 147 -3.37 2.55 -10.86
CA TYR A 147 -3.00 2.05 -9.55
C TYR A 147 -1.63 2.58 -9.14
N ALA A 148 -1.58 3.28 -8.01
CA ALA A 148 -0.36 3.87 -7.46
C ALA A 148 0.17 3.05 -6.29
N GLY A 149 1.45 2.71 -6.34
CA GLY A 149 2.11 1.96 -5.28
C GLY A 149 3.63 2.13 -5.29
N ASP A 150 4.27 1.69 -4.21
CA ASP A 150 5.70 1.89 -3.96
C ASP A 150 6.55 0.65 -4.23
N HIS A 151 5.92 -0.49 -4.44
CA HIS A 151 6.59 -1.79 -4.55
C HIS A 151 6.44 -2.40 -5.96
N LEU A 152 7.41 -3.24 -6.36
CA LEU A 152 7.34 -4.00 -7.62
C LEU A 152 6.06 -4.84 -7.72
N GLY A 153 5.56 -5.34 -6.58
CA GLY A 153 4.29 -6.07 -6.51
C GLY A 153 3.09 -5.23 -6.94
N ASP A 154 3.10 -3.92 -6.69
CA ASP A 154 2.04 -2.99 -7.10
C ASP A 154 2.04 -2.79 -8.61
N VAL A 155 3.22 -2.61 -9.19
CA VAL A 155 3.39 -2.52 -10.65
C VAL A 155 2.89 -3.79 -11.34
N ARG A 156 3.26 -4.96 -10.81
CA ARG A 156 2.78 -6.26 -11.33
C ARG A 156 1.28 -6.42 -11.23
N GLY A 157 0.70 -5.99 -10.12
CA GLY A 157 -0.75 -6.01 -9.89
C GLY A 157 -1.50 -5.12 -10.90
N ALA A 158 -1.00 -3.91 -11.13
CA ALA A 158 -1.56 -2.98 -12.11
C ALA A 158 -1.47 -3.55 -13.53
N LEU A 159 -0.30 -4.04 -13.93
CA LEU A 159 -0.10 -4.66 -15.26
C LEU A 159 -1.00 -5.88 -15.46
N ALA A 160 -1.11 -6.75 -14.47
CA ALA A 160 -1.99 -7.92 -14.53
C ALA A 160 -3.48 -7.54 -14.62
N ALA A 161 -3.87 -6.39 -14.09
CA ALA A 161 -5.21 -5.84 -14.22
C ALA A 161 -5.45 -5.13 -15.54
N GLY A 162 -4.40 -4.76 -16.27
CA GLY A 162 -4.49 -3.91 -17.46
C GLY A 162 -4.80 -2.45 -17.13
N VAL A 163 -4.40 -1.98 -15.93
CA VAL A 163 -4.56 -0.60 -15.49
C VAL A 163 -3.22 0.14 -15.52
N LEU A 164 -3.26 1.48 -15.57
CA LEU A 164 -2.06 2.31 -15.62
C LEU A 164 -1.23 2.15 -14.34
N PRO A 165 0.02 1.62 -14.43
CA PRO A 165 0.87 1.47 -13.26
C PRO A 165 1.59 2.78 -12.93
N ILE A 166 1.35 3.30 -11.73
CA ILE A 166 2.00 4.48 -11.17
C ILE A 166 2.91 4.04 -10.02
N GLY A 167 4.19 4.37 -10.11
CA GLY A 167 5.15 4.13 -9.04
C GLY A 167 5.35 5.36 -8.17
N VAL A 168 5.59 5.15 -6.87
CA VAL A 168 5.98 6.20 -5.92
C VAL A 168 7.22 5.74 -5.17
N THR A 169 8.29 6.55 -5.15
CA THR A 169 9.57 6.17 -4.54
C THR A 169 9.63 6.37 -3.02
N THR A 170 8.48 6.34 -2.37
CA THR A 170 8.36 6.49 -0.90
C THR A 170 8.54 5.18 -0.14
N GLY A 171 8.66 4.07 -0.83
CA GLY A 171 8.93 2.74 -0.27
C GLY A 171 10.33 2.22 -0.61
N PRO A 172 10.53 0.89 -0.60
CA PRO A 172 11.85 0.29 -0.75
C PRO A 172 12.41 0.33 -2.18
N CYS A 173 11.57 0.51 -3.20
CA CYS A 173 11.98 0.42 -4.60
C CYS A 173 12.39 1.78 -5.16
N SER A 174 13.49 1.78 -5.91
CA SER A 174 13.98 2.98 -6.61
C SER A 174 13.12 3.29 -7.84
N ARG A 175 13.23 4.53 -8.35
CA ARG A 175 12.63 4.94 -9.63
C ARG A 175 13.03 4.01 -10.77
N GLN A 176 14.30 3.62 -10.83
CA GLN A 176 14.81 2.73 -11.86
C GLN A 176 14.16 1.35 -11.79
N GLU A 177 14.03 0.78 -10.58
CA GLU A 177 13.40 -0.51 -10.38
C GLU A 177 11.91 -0.49 -10.74
N LEU A 178 11.17 0.54 -10.30
CA LEU A 178 9.75 0.70 -10.63
C LEU A 178 9.53 0.86 -12.13
N THR A 179 10.35 1.69 -12.79
CA THR A 179 10.30 1.90 -14.25
C THR A 179 10.62 0.60 -15.01
N ALA A 180 11.67 -0.11 -14.59
CA ALA A 180 12.06 -1.39 -15.20
C ALA A 180 10.98 -2.47 -15.03
N ALA A 181 10.21 -2.43 -13.94
CA ALA A 181 9.08 -3.33 -13.70
C ALA A 181 7.85 -3.00 -14.57
N GLY A 182 7.79 -1.82 -15.18
CA GLY A 182 6.73 -1.40 -16.09
C GLY A 182 5.88 -0.23 -15.61
N ALA A 183 6.27 0.50 -14.54
CA ALA A 183 5.59 1.72 -14.15
C ALA A 183 5.69 2.77 -15.26
N GLU A 184 4.56 3.26 -15.74
CA GLU A 184 4.50 4.28 -16.81
C GLU A 184 4.75 5.69 -16.26
N VAL A 185 4.38 5.91 -15.01
CA VAL A 185 4.58 7.16 -14.29
C VAL A 185 5.26 6.83 -12.96
N VAL A 186 6.28 7.60 -12.57
CA VAL A 186 6.93 7.45 -11.27
C VAL A 186 7.07 8.82 -10.62
N PHE A 187 6.52 8.95 -9.43
CA PHE A 187 6.62 10.14 -8.58
C PHE A 187 7.65 9.93 -7.46
N ASP A 188 8.29 11.00 -7.02
CA ASP A 188 9.07 11.00 -5.78
C ASP A 188 8.17 11.09 -4.54
N SER A 189 7.00 11.71 -4.69
CA SER A 189 5.98 11.86 -3.66
C SER A 189 4.59 11.95 -4.29
N LEU A 190 3.55 11.52 -3.56
CA LEU A 190 2.16 11.74 -3.98
C LEU A 190 1.75 13.23 -4.05
N GLU A 191 2.60 14.14 -3.59
CA GLU A 191 2.40 15.58 -3.81
C GLU A 191 2.37 15.95 -5.30
N GLU A 192 2.99 15.13 -6.17
CA GLU A 192 2.97 15.31 -7.63
C GLU A 192 1.67 14.80 -8.28
N PHE A 193 0.93 13.92 -7.59
CA PHE A 193 -0.24 13.25 -8.15
C PHE A 193 -1.37 14.22 -8.58
N PRO A 194 -1.77 15.23 -7.81
CA PRO A 194 -2.85 16.16 -8.24
C PRO A 194 -2.54 16.89 -9.55
N GLY A 195 -1.30 17.34 -9.72
CA GLY A 195 -0.84 17.99 -10.95
C GLY A 195 -0.86 17.06 -12.16
N TRP A 196 -0.41 15.83 -11.97
CA TRP A 196 -0.47 14.79 -13.00
C TRP A 196 -1.93 14.48 -13.39
N LEU A 197 -2.80 14.26 -12.42
CA LEU A 197 -4.22 13.92 -12.67
C LEU A 197 -4.92 15.03 -13.49
N SER A 198 -4.64 16.29 -13.16
CA SER A 198 -5.19 17.45 -13.89
C SER A 198 -4.77 17.50 -15.36
N SER A 199 -3.55 17.05 -15.66
CA SER A 199 -3.00 17.03 -17.02
C SER A 199 -3.37 15.78 -17.81
N TYR A 200 -3.59 14.65 -17.12
CA TYR A 200 -3.83 13.34 -17.74
C TYR A 200 -5.13 13.29 -18.55
N GLY A 201 -6.18 13.97 -18.08
CA GLY A 201 -7.49 14.04 -18.77
C GLY A 201 -7.67 15.27 -19.67
N ALA A 202 -6.67 16.15 -19.75
CA ALA A 202 -6.77 17.36 -20.56
C ALA A 202 -6.70 17.01 -22.07
N PRO A 203 -7.58 17.55 -22.92
CA PRO A 203 -7.43 17.39 -24.35
C PRO A 203 -6.10 18.03 -24.81
N ALA A 204 -5.40 17.35 -25.73
CA ALA A 204 -4.18 17.87 -26.30
C ALA A 204 -4.40 19.29 -26.85
N PRO A 205 -3.48 20.24 -26.64
CA PRO A 205 -3.64 21.60 -27.19
C PRO A 205 -3.84 21.49 -28.69
N ALA A 206 -4.90 22.15 -29.20
CA ALA A 206 -5.15 22.25 -30.63
C ALA A 206 -3.91 22.86 -31.31
N ARG A 207 -3.35 22.16 -32.29
CA ARG A 207 -2.24 22.64 -33.11
C ARG A 207 -2.69 23.71 -34.09
#